data_3d65e6523d89762d7e9050fba771c636
#
_entry.id   3d65e6523d89762d7e9050fba771c636
#
_cell.length_a   1.000
_cell.length_b   1.000
_cell.length_c   1.000
_cell.angle_alpha   90.00
_cell.angle_beta   90.00
_cell.angle_gamma   90.00
#
_symmetry.space_group_name_H-M   'P 1'
#
loop_
_entity.id
_entity.type
_entity.pdbx_description
1 polymer ?
#
loop_
_entity_poly.entity_id
_entity_poly.type
_entity_poly.pdbx_seq_one_letter_code
_entity_poly.pdbx_strand_id
1 'polypeptide(L)'
;MAYSYPLTLPTVTGIRSINLRARNVVGISQSPFTLKQQVIAHSGQQWEAEITLPPMTRAEGEEWVSFLVKLKGQQGTFLLGDPSGATPRGSAASTPGTPLVNGASQTGGSLTIDGAPASASGYLKAGDYIQLGTSSSATLHKVLNDVTTSRSGEANIDIYPSIRTAPADNAAVTVSSAKGVFRLASSETNWSINEVTHFGITFAAVEAIT
;
A
#
# COMPACT_ATOMS: atom_id res chain seq x y z
N MET A 1 -27.90 -6.71 6.70
CA MET A 1 -26.94 -5.77 7.32
C MET A 1 -26.01 -5.22 6.24
N ALA A 2 -25.71 -3.93 6.27
CA ALA A 2 -24.70 -3.34 5.38
C ALA A 2 -23.31 -3.53 6.04
N TYR A 3 -22.32 -3.95 5.25
CA TYR A 3 -20.93 -4.01 5.73
C TYR A 3 -20.31 -2.61 5.68
N SER A 4 -19.53 -2.25 6.71
CA SER A 4 -18.73 -1.03 6.71
C SER A 4 -17.37 -1.33 6.08
N TYR A 5 -17.03 -0.62 5.03
CA TYR A 5 -15.74 -0.72 4.34
C TYR A 5 -14.80 0.41 4.75
N PRO A 6 -13.47 0.19 4.69
CA PRO A 6 -12.76 -1.02 4.27
C PRO A 6 -12.79 -2.13 5.33
N LEU A 7 -12.79 -3.39 4.88
CA LEU A 7 -12.64 -4.55 5.75
C LEU A 7 -11.17 -4.77 6.14
N THR A 8 -10.94 -5.42 7.28
CA THR A 8 -9.62 -5.94 7.65
C THR A 8 -9.46 -7.37 7.14
N LEU A 9 -8.23 -7.74 6.77
CA LEU A 9 -7.92 -9.11 6.37
C LEU A 9 -8.14 -10.09 7.53
N PRO A 10 -8.57 -11.33 7.26
CA PRO A 10 -8.58 -12.40 8.27
C PRO A 10 -7.18 -12.64 8.83
N THR A 11 -7.10 -13.00 10.11
CA THR A 11 -5.84 -13.24 10.83
C THR A 11 -5.57 -14.72 11.11
N VAL A 12 -6.46 -15.60 10.67
CA VAL A 12 -6.39 -17.05 10.93
C VAL A 12 -5.19 -17.73 10.27
N THR A 13 -4.77 -17.23 9.10
CA THR A 13 -3.56 -17.68 8.41
C THR A 13 -2.85 -16.48 7.80
N GLY A 14 -1.51 -16.55 7.76
CA GLY A 14 -0.69 -15.56 7.06
C GLY A 14 -0.80 -15.69 5.54
N ILE A 15 -0.36 -14.66 4.84
CA ILE A 15 -0.20 -14.67 3.38
C ILE A 15 1.03 -15.52 3.03
N ARG A 16 0.89 -16.50 2.12
CA ARG A 16 2.01 -17.31 1.64
C ARG A 16 2.92 -16.49 0.73
N SER A 17 2.34 -15.76 -0.20
CA SER A 17 3.06 -14.86 -1.08
C SER A 17 2.20 -13.69 -1.51
N ILE A 18 2.83 -12.53 -1.64
CA ILE A 18 2.25 -11.33 -2.20
C ILE A 18 3.19 -10.80 -3.28
N ASN A 19 2.64 -10.50 -4.44
CA ASN A 19 3.35 -9.87 -5.54
C ASN A 19 2.77 -8.46 -5.72
N LEU A 20 3.47 -7.45 -5.17
CA LEU A 20 3.11 -6.05 -5.32
C LEU A 20 3.72 -5.49 -6.60
N ARG A 21 2.91 -4.84 -7.41
CA ARG A 21 3.31 -4.20 -8.67
C ARG A 21 3.01 -2.71 -8.61
N ALA A 22 3.99 -1.92 -9.01
CA ALA A 22 3.86 -0.49 -9.22
C ALA A 22 3.47 -0.23 -10.68
N ARG A 23 2.28 0.30 -10.93
CA ARG A 23 1.80 0.63 -12.27
C ARG A 23 1.90 2.12 -12.51
N ASN A 24 2.52 2.50 -13.65
CA ASN A 24 2.58 3.87 -14.13
C ASN A 24 1.94 3.96 -15.52
N VAL A 25 1.31 5.08 -15.83
CA VAL A 25 0.75 5.35 -17.16
C VAL A 25 1.73 6.21 -17.93
N VAL A 26 2.39 5.61 -18.93
CA VAL A 26 3.38 6.29 -19.79
C VAL A 26 3.07 5.98 -21.24
N GLY A 27 2.93 7.03 -22.05
CA GLY A 27 2.85 6.92 -23.50
C GLY A 27 4.24 7.02 -24.14
N ILE A 28 4.58 6.10 -25.05
CA ILE A 28 5.85 6.13 -25.81
C ILE A 28 5.51 6.10 -27.29
N SER A 29 6.03 7.09 -28.03
CA SER A 29 6.03 7.12 -29.49
C SER A 29 7.46 7.03 -30.00
N GLN A 30 7.72 6.09 -30.90
CA GLN A 30 9.07 5.86 -31.45
C GLN A 30 9.07 6.00 -32.97
N SER A 31 10.04 6.75 -33.51
CA SER A 31 10.26 6.87 -34.93
C SER A 31 10.80 5.54 -35.49
N PRO A 32 10.19 4.93 -36.51
CA PRO A 32 10.67 3.70 -37.11
C PRO A 32 11.99 3.87 -37.89
N PHE A 33 12.36 5.10 -38.22
CA PHE A 33 13.55 5.38 -39.04
C PHE A 33 14.80 5.72 -38.21
N THR A 34 14.59 6.44 -37.08
CA THR A 34 15.71 6.95 -36.26
C THR A 34 15.74 6.35 -34.87
N LEU A 35 14.74 5.57 -34.50
CA LEU A 35 14.52 5.00 -33.17
C LEU A 35 14.44 6.05 -32.05
N LYS A 36 14.38 7.34 -32.39
CA LYS A 36 14.15 8.41 -31.39
C LYS A 36 12.78 8.23 -30.75
N GLN A 37 12.74 8.39 -29.43
CA GLN A 37 11.54 8.22 -28.62
C GLN A 37 11.04 9.57 -28.10
N GLN A 38 9.73 9.73 -28.11
CA GLN A 38 9.03 10.76 -27.38
C GLN A 38 8.25 10.06 -26.25
N VAL A 39 8.47 10.51 -25.02
CA VAL A 39 7.85 9.93 -23.82
C VAL A 39 6.92 10.96 -23.21
N ILE A 40 5.67 10.54 -22.96
CA ILE A 40 4.66 11.36 -22.28
C ILE A 40 4.29 10.62 -20.99
N ALA A 41 4.67 11.18 -19.84
CA ALA A 41 4.30 10.67 -18.54
C ALA A 41 2.94 11.25 -18.11
N HIS A 42 2.02 10.39 -17.75
CA HIS A 42 0.73 10.75 -17.16
C HIS A 42 0.78 10.59 -15.64
N SER A 43 -0.12 11.26 -14.93
CA SER A 43 -0.18 11.23 -13.46
C SER A 43 -0.73 9.90 -12.89
N GLY A 44 -1.20 9.00 -13.74
CA GLY A 44 -1.78 7.71 -13.32
C GLY A 44 -0.71 6.80 -12.72
N GLN A 45 -0.81 6.57 -11.42
CA GLN A 45 0.03 5.64 -10.65
C GLN A 45 -0.86 4.81 -9.75
N GLN A 46 -0.57 3.52 -9.59
CA GLN A 46 -1.43 2.61 -8.84
C GLN A 46 -0.65 1.41 -8.32
N TRP A 47 -1.01 0.93 -7.14
CA TRP A 47 -0.59 -0.38 -6.66
C TRP A 47 -1.52 -1.47 -7.19
N GLU A 48 -0.93 -2.55 -7.66
CA GLU A 48 -1.59 -3.81 -7.95
C GLU A 48 -0.98 -4.91 -7.06
N ALA A 49 -1.78 -5.85 -6.62
CA ALA A 49 -1.32 -6.94 -5.77
C ALA A 49 -1.92 -8.28 -6.23
N GLU A 50 -1.11 -9.32 -6.20
CA GLU A 50 -1.55 -10.70 -6.36
C GLU A 50 -1.20 -11.45 -5.08
N ILE A 51 -2.21 -12.02 -4.42
CA ILE A 51 -2.09 -12.63 -3.11
C ILE A 51 -2.40 -14.12 -3.23
N THR A 52 -1.49 -14.95 -2.75
CA THR A 52 -1.67 -16.40 -2.65
C THR A 52 -1.62 -16.80 -1.17
N LEU A 53 -2.64 -17.52 -0.73
CA LEU A 53 -2.72 -18.05 0.61
C LEU A 53 -2.12 -19.47 0.68
N PRO A 54 -1.63 -19.93 1.84
CA PRO A 54 -1.20 -21.30 2.01
C PRO A 54 -2.39 -22.27 1.91
N PRO A 55 -2.17 -23.57 1.66
CA PRO A 55 -3.22 -24.56 1.85
C PRO A 55 -3.77 -24.50 3.28
N MET A 56 -5.08 -24.46 3.42
CA MET A 56 -5.77 -24.21 4.70
C MET A 56 -6.77 -25.29 5.00
N THR A 57 -7.01 -25.53 6.27
CA THR A 57 -8.12 -26.34 6.73
C THR A 57 -9.47 -25.69 6.39
N ARG A 58 -10.57 -26.44 6.47
CA ARG A 58 -11.89 -25.91 6.19
C ARG A 58 -12.24 -24.71 7.09
N ALA A 59 -11.90 -24.77 8.37
CA ALA A 59 -12.22 -23.69 9.31
C ALA A 59 -11.54 -22.37 8.90
N GLU A 60 -10.26 -22.41 8.56
CA GLU A 60 -9.49 -21.25 8.12
C GLU A 60 -9.93 -20.78 6.72
N GLY A 61 -10.15 -21.71 5.80
CA GLY A 61 -10.56 -21.41 4.42
C GLY A 61 -11.92 -20.72 4.35
N GLU A 62 -12.89 -21.14 5.15
CA GLU A 62 -14.23 -20.54 5.18
C GLU A 62 -14.21 -19.08 5.72
N GLU A 63 -13.27 -18.72 6.59
CA GLU A 63 -13.12 -17.33 7.02
C GLU A 63 -12.64 -16.43 5.86
N TRP A 64 -11.68 -16.93 5.06
CA TRP A 64 -11.21 -16.22 3.86
C TRP A 64 -12.29 -16.16 2.77
N VAL A 65 -13.01 -17.26 2.52
CA VAL A 65 -14.12 -17.27 1.55
C VAL A 65 -15.20 -16.28 1.99
N SER A 66 -15.58 -16.30 3.27
CA SER A 66 -16.55 -15.35 3.83
C SER A 66 -16.09 -13.90 3.68
N PHE A 67 -14.80 -13.61 3.90
CA PHE A 67 -14.22 -12.30 3.70
C PHE A 67 -14.34 -11.86 2.23
N LEU A 68 -13.92 -12.71 1.29
CA LEU A 68 -13.97 -12.40 -0.15
C LEU A 68 -15.41 -12.19 -0.65
N VAL A 69 -16.35 -13.03 -0.20
CA VAL A 69 -17.77 -12.88 -0.56
C VAL A 69 -18.38 -11.61 0.04
N LYS A 70 -17.99 -11.21 1.26
CA LYS A 70 -18.42 -9.93 1.86
C LYS A 70 -18.00 -8.71 1.05
N LEU A 71 -16.91 -8.78 0.29
CA LEU A 71 -16.48 -7.70 -0.60
C LEU A 71 -17.41 -7.50 -1.80
N LYS A 72 -18.26 -8.48 -2.13
CA LYS A 72 -19.18 -8.41 -3.29
C LYS A 72 -18.45 -8.03 -4.59
N GLY A 73 -17.35 -8.74 -4.87
CA GLY A 73 -16.49 -8.44 -6.00
C GLY A 73 -15.77 -7.10 -5.83
N GLN A 74 -15.79 -6.27 -6.87
CA GLN A 74 -15.11 -4.98 -6.90
C GLN A 74 -15.80 -3.87 -6.09
N GLN A 75 -16.97 -4.12 -5.49
CA GLN A 75 -17.73 -3.10 -4.74
C GLN A 75 -17.04 -2.76 -3.41
N GLY A 76 -16.69 -3.77 -2.63
CA GLY A 76 -16.10 -3.58 -1.32
C GLY A 76 -14.60 -3.27 -1.39
N THR A 77 -14.11 -2.69 -0.30
CA THR A 77 -12.70 -2.36 -0.13
C THR A 77 -12.16 -3.01 1.14
N PHE A 78 -10.84 -3.19 1.19
CA PHE A 78 -10.14 -3.74 2.33
C PHE A 78 -8.76 -3.09 2.50
N LEU A 79 -8.21 -3.20 3.69
CA LEU A 79 -6.88 -2.67 4.00
C LEU A 79 -5.81 -3.73 3.69
N LEU A 80 -4.83 -3.36 2.87
CA LEU A 80 -3.70 -4.20 2.50
C LEU A 80 -2.40 -3.43 2.64
N GLY A 81 -1.37 -4.08 3.17
CA GLY A 81 0.01 -3.60 3.21
C GLY A 81 0.96 -4.75 2.91
N ASP A 82 2.25 -4.45 2.73
CA ASP A 82 3.29 -5.46 2.58
C ASP A 82 3.58 -6.11 3.95
N PRO A 83 3.33 -7.41 4.13
CA PRO A 83 3.62 -8.08 5.41
C PRO A 83 5.11 -8.04 5.79
N SER A 84 6.00 -8.09 4.81
CA SER A 84 7.45 -8.02 5.03
C SER A 84 7.94 -6.60 5.31
N GLY A 85 7.20 -5.61 4.80
CA GLY A 85 7.44 -4.18 5.02
C GLY A 85 6.68 -3.59 6.22
N ALA A 86 6.09 -4.41 7.08
CA ALA A 86 5.32 -3.94 8.24
C ALA A 86 6.18 -3.16 9.25
N THR A 87 7.46 -3.52 9.37
CA THR A 87 8.43 -2.81 10.22
C THR A 87 9.43 -2.08 9.31
N PRO A 88 9.63 -0.77 9.48
CA PRO A 88 10.63 -0.04 8.71
C PRO A 88 12.04 -0.57 9.00
N ARG A 89 12.95 -0.44 8.04
CA ARG A 89 14.35 -0.87 8.19
C ARG A 89 15.24 0.20 8.80
N GLY A 90 14.74 1.43 8.86
CA GLY A 90 15.43 2.56 9.47
C GLY A 90 15.24 2.64 10.99
N SER A 91 15.78 3.70 11.61
CA SER A 91 15.64 3.94 13.06
C SER A 91 14.20 4.17 13.50
N ALA A 92 13.28 4.46 12.57
CA ALA A 92 11.85 4.54 12.83
C ALA A 92 11.24 3.23 13.38
N ALA A 93 11.92 2.08 13.20
CA ALA A 93 11.50 0.80 13.78
C ALA A 93 11.49 0.81 15.31
N SER A 94 12.48 1.45 15.92
CA SER A 94 12.65 1.50 17.39
C SER A 94 12.25 2.85 18.00
N THR A 95 12.43 3.92 17.24
CA THR A 95 12.14 5.30 17.66
C THR A 95 11.35 6.02 16.56
N PRO A 96 10.06 5.70 16.40
CA PRO A 96 9.27 6.28 15.32
C PRO A 96 8.98 7.78 15.53
N GLY A 97 8.99 8.28 16.75
CA GLY A 97 8.49 9.61 17.06
C GLY A 97 6.97 9.70 16.85
N THR A 98 6.51 10.88 16.51
CA THR A 98 5.12 11.16 16.11
C THR A 98 5.12 11.92 14.78
N PRO A 99 5.51 11.27 13.67
CA PRO A 99 5.64 11.97 12.40
C PRO A 99 4.30 12.47 11.92
N LEU A 100 4.26 13.74 11.57
CA LEU A 100 3.10 14.46 11.06
C LEU A 100 3.44 15.11 9.72
N VAL A 101 2.43 15.40 8.94
CA VAL A 101 2.56 16.18 7.70
C VAL A 101 2.89 17.63 8.06
N ASN A 102 4.02 18.13 7.58
CA ASN A 102 4.45 19.50 7.83
C ASN A 102 4.00 20.43 6.70
N GLY A 103 2.91 21.12 6.92
CA GLY A 103 2.27 22.03 5.98
C GLY A 103 1.18 21.39 5.12
N ALA A 104 0.13 22.16 4.86
CA ALA A 104 -1.01 21.75 4.03
C ALA A 104 -0.68 21.77 2.53
N SER A 105 -1.59 21.22 1.72
CA SER A 105 -1.57 21.27 0.25
C SER A 105 -0.37 20.59 -0.41
N GLN A 106 0.25 19.63 0.26
CA GLN A 106 1.34 18.84 -0.34
C GLN A 106 0.80 17.90 -1.41
N THR A 107 1.47 17.86 -2.56
CA THR A 107 1.11 17.05 -3.73
C THR A 107 2.36 16.53 -4.42
N GLY A 108 2.19 15.57 -5.34
CA GLY A 108 3.31 15.02 -6.11
C GLY A 108 4.06 13.92 -5.38
N GLY A 109 5.31 13.70 -5.77
CA GLY A 109 6.13 12.55 -5.32
C GLY A 109 6.98 12.82 -4.09
N SER A 110 6.75 13.91 -3.36
CA SER A 110 7.54 14.29 -2.18
C SER A 110 6.61 14.72 -1.05
N LEU A 111 6.94 14.29 0.17
CA LEU A 111 6.21 14.60 1.40
C LEU A 111 7.17 15.19 2.42
N THR A 112 6.85 16.36 2.93
CA THR A 112 7.55 16.96 4.07
C THR A 112 6.85 16.59 5.36
N ILE A 113 7.61 16.10 6.34
CA ILE A 113 7.11 15.71 7.66
C ILE A 113 7.87 16.45 8.77
N ASP A 114 7.27 16.51 9.94
CA ASP A 114 7.89 16.89 11.22
C ASP A 114 7.56 15.87 12.31
N GLY A 115 7.91 16.17 13.57
CA GLY A 115 7.63 15.30 14.71
C GLY A 115 8.39 13.98 14.74
N ALA A 116 9.29 13.75 13.79
CA ALA A 116 10.23 12.63 13.83
C ALA A 116 11.37 12.90 14.84
N PRO A 117 12.12 11.90 15.28
CA PRO A 117 13.28 12.10 16.17
C PRO A 117 14.31 13.03 15.53
N ALA A 118 14.86 13.96 16.33
CA ALA A 118 15.86 14.92 15.89
C ALA A 118 17.16 14.25 15.45
N SER A 119 17.72 14.70 14.32
CA SER A 119 19.02 14.23 13.79
C SER A 119 19.12 12.71 13.63
N ALA A 120 18.01 12.03 13.36
CA ALA A 120 17.99 10.58 13.15
C ALA A 120 18.52 10.25 11.75
N SER A 121 19.77 9.74 11.71
CA SER A 121 20.36 9.25 10.46
C SER A 121 19.68 7.95 10.04
N GLY A 122 19.25 7.87 8.77
CA GLY A 122 18.55 6.71 8.26
C GLY A 122 17.23 6.43 9.01
N TYR A 123 16.46 7.47 9.26
CA TYR A 123 15.16 7.38 9.91
C TYR A 123 14.24 6.40 9.16
N LEU A 124 14.11 6.56 7.86
CA LEU A 124 13.51 5.58 6.94
C LEU A 124 14.53 5.19 5.89
N LYS A 125 14.39 4.00 5.33
CA LYS A 125 15.24 3.48 4.26
C LYS A 125 14.46 3.36 2.95
N ALA A 126 15.18 3.52 1.83
CA ALA A 126 14.59 3.26 0.51
C ALA A 126 13.95 1.87 0.48
N GLY A 127 12.67 1.80 0.15
CA GLY A 127 11.87 0.57 0.18
C GLY A 127 10.98 0.39 1.40
N ASP A 128 11.12 1.19 2.45
CA ASP A 128 10.16 1.24 3.56
C ASP A 128 8.81 1.76 3.08
N TYR A 129 7.77 1.53 3.85
CA TYR A 129 6.42 1.99 3.53
C TYR A 129 5.92 2.99 4.57
N ILE A 130 5.15 3.94 4.11
CA ILE A 130 4.39 4.87 4.94
C ILE A 130 2.93 4.89 4.52
N GLN A 131 2.07 5.25 5.45
CA GLN A 131 0.64 5.43 5.19
C GLN A 131 0.24 6.85 5.51
N LEU A 132 -0.51 7.47 4.61
CA LEU A 132 -1.24 8.71 4.84
C LEU A 132 -2.72 8.39 4.97
N GLY A 133 -3.40 9.13 5.84
CA GLY A 133 -4.82 8.91 6.13
C GLY A 133 -5.11 7.63 6.91
N THR A 134 -6.38 7.41 7.21
CA THR A 134 -6.86 6.28 8.03
C THR A 134 -8.13 5.70 7.45
N SER A 135 -8.41 4.44 7.73
CA SER A 135 -9.63 3.76 7.28
C SER A 135 -9.84 3.90 5.77
N SER A 136 -10.94 4.50 5.32
CA SER A 136 -11.29 4.66 3.89
C SER A 136 -10.41 5.64 3.13
N SER A 137 -9.67 6.51 3.82
CA SER A 137 -8.72 7.46 3.21
C SER A 137 -7.26 6.99 3.27
N ALA A 138 -6.99 5.78 3.75
CA ALA A 138 -5.63 5.25 3.87
C ALA A 138 -4.99 5.04 2.50
N THR A 139 -3.84 5.65 2.26
CA THR A 139 -3.03 5.49 1.06
C THR A 139 -1.65 4.94 1.43
N LEU A 140 -1.21 3.93 0.68
CA LEU A 140 0.09 3.27 0.87
C LEU A 140 1.14 3.89 -0.04
N HIS A 141 2.23 4.34 0.54
CA HIS A 141 3.34 4.91 -0.20
C HIS A 141 4.65 4.20 0.14
N LYS A 142 5.47 3.98 -0.87
CA LYS A 142 6.82 3.43 -0.72
C LYS A 142 7.83 4.56 -0.70
N VAL A 143 8.76 4.51 0.24
CA VAL A 143 9.87 5.45 0.36
C VAL A 143 10.92 5.11 -0.69
N LEU A 144 11.36 6.10 -1.47
CA LEU A 144 12.24 5.91 -2.62
C LEU A 144 13.72 6.13 -2.30
N ASN A 145 14.04 6.96 -1.31
CA ASN A 145 15.39 7.29 -0.89
C ASN A 145 15.56 7.13 0.62
N ASP A 146 16.80 6.99 1.08
CA ASP A 146 17.11 7.02 2.50
C ASP A 146 16.80 8.40 3.10
N VAL A 147 16.13 8.41 4.24
CA VAL A 147 15.65 9.63 4.91
C VAL A 147 16.46 9.87 6.18
N THR A 148 16.95 11.09 6.34
CA THR A 148 17.59 11.58 7.57
C THR A 148 16.83 12.80 8.05
N THR A 149 16.53 12.87 9.34
CA THR A 149 15.79 13.98 9.91
C THR A 149 16.73 15.13 10.31
N SER A 150 16.20 16.34 10.28
CA SER A 150 16.89 17.56 10.72
C SER A 150 17.00 17.60 12.25
N ARG A 151 17.65 18.64 12.77
CA ARG A 151 17.70 18.91 14.23
C ARG A 151 16.36 19.23 14.85
N SER A 152 15.40 19.68 14.03
CA SER A 152 14.01 19.93 14.45
C SER A 152 13.11 18.70 14.27
N GLY A 153 13.62 17.57 13.75
CA GLY A 153 12.82 16.38 13.48
C GLY A 153 12.02 16.47 12.17
N GLU A 154 12.40 17.37 11.28
CA GLU A 154 11.79 17.51 9.95
C GLU A 154 12.52 16.65 8.93
N ALA A 155 11.80 16.15 7.94
CA ALA A 155 12.37 15.44 6.81
C ALA A 155 11.53 15.60 5.55
N ASN A 156 12.20 15.48 4.38
CA ASN A 156 11.55 15.37 3.09
C ASN A 156 11.68 13.92 2.60
N ILE A 157 10.57 13.31 2.21
CA ILE A 157 10.47 11.90 1.83
C ILE A 157 10.01 11.80 0.39
N ASP A 158 10.83 11.24 -0.49
CA ASP A 158 10.40 10.90 -1.84
C ASP A 158 9.58 9.62 -1.82
N ILE A 159 8.40 9.64 -2.42
CA ILE A 159 7.39 8.58 -2.30
C ILE A 159 6.81 8.14 -3.64
N TYR A 160 6.35 6.90 -3.67
CA TYR A 160 5.54 6.32 -4.75
C TYR A 160 4.35 5.55 -4.14
N PRO A 161 3.13 5.69 -4.67
CA PRO A 161 2.66 6.65 -5.68
C PRO A 161 2.71 8.10 -5.19
N SER A 162 2.61 9.03 -6.13
CA SER A 162 2.47 10.45 -5.79
C SER A 162 1.20 10.73 -4.98
N ILE A 163 1.25 11.75 -4.14
CA ILE A 163 0.10 12.24 -3.37
C ILE A 163 -0.98 12.73 -4.33
N ARG A 164 -2.14 12.10 -4.31
CA ARG A 164 -3.29 12.44 -5.16
C ARG A 164 -4.23 13.43 -4.46
N THR A 165 -4.49 13.17 -3.19
CA THR A 165 -5.28 14.05 -2.32
C THR A 165 -4.37 14.63 -1.27
N ALA A 166 -4.24 15.95 -1.26
CA ALA A 166 -3.37 16.64 -0.31
C ALA A 166 -3.80 16.33 1.13
N PRO A 167 -2.90 15.80 1.98
CA PRO A 167 -3.18 15.61 3.39
C PRO A 167 -3.34 16.97 4.07
N ALA A 168 -4.10 16.99 5.16
CA ALA A 168 -4.16 18.17 6.02
C ALA A 168 -2.82 18.40 6.72
N ASP A 169 -2.55 19.63 7.08
CA ASP A 169 -1.45 19.95 7.99
C ASP A 169 -1.61 19.21 9.32
N ASN A 170 -0.52 18.74 9.89
CA ASN A 170 -0.49 17.89 11.10
C ASN A 170 -1.26 16.56 10.98
N ALA A 171 -1.57 16.10 9.78
CA ALA A 171 -2.11 14.76 9.59
C ALA A 171 -1.05 13.70 9.97
N ALA A 172 -1.47 12.67 10.71
CA ALA A 172 -0.55 11.62 11.14
C ALA A 172 0.02 10.81 9.96
N VAL A 173 1.31 10.56 10.00
CA VAL A 173 2.03 9.68 9.07
C VAL A 173 2.35 8.37 9.78
N THR A 174 1.77 7.27 9.31
CA THR A 174 2.03 5.95 9.88
C THR A 174 3.25 5.33 9.21
N VAL A 175 4.28 5.01 9.99
CA VAL A 175 5.55 4.43 9.51
C VAL A 175 5.69 2.94 9.79
N SER A 176 4.81 2.36 10.58
CA SER A 176 4.79 0.92 10.89
C SER A 176 3.45 0.31 10.53
N SER A 177 3.47 -0.90 9.98
CA SER A 177 2.26 -1.61 9.52
C SER A 177 1.41 -0.77 8.56
N ALA A 178 2.07 0.00 7.70
CA ALA A 178 1.45 0.86 6.70
C ALA A 178 0.53 0.05 5.77
N LYS A 179 -0.66 0.58 5.52
CA LYS A 179 -1.69 -0.04 4.69
C LYS A 179 -2.28 0.99 3.73
N GLY A 180 -2.78 0.51 2.62
CA GLY A 180 -3.63 1.27 1.71
C GLY A 180 -4.98 0.61 1.55
N VAL A 181 -5.91 1.32 0.94
CA VAL A 181 -7.23 0.80 0.59
C VAL A 181 -7.16 0.11 -0.76
N PHE A 182 -7.56 -1.14 -0.81
CA PHE A 182 -7.59 -1.97 -2.01
C PHE A 182 -9.00 -2.49 -2.26
N ARG A 183 -9.26 -2.90 -3.50
CA ARG A 183 -10.42 -3.65 -3.92
C ARG A 183 -10.01 -4.86 -4.75
N LEU A 184 -10.88 -5.85 -4.92
CA LEU A 184 -10.61 -6.96 -5.82
C LEU A 184 -10.43 -6.47 -7.26
N ALA A 185 -9.51 -7.07 -7.99
CA ALA A 185 -9.28 -6.75 -9.40
C ALA A 185 -10.38 -7.32 -10.31
N SER A 186 -11.12 -8.35 -9.84
CA SER A 186 -12.24 -8.98 -10.53
C SER A 186 -13.48 -9.04 -9.65
N SER A 187 -14.64 -9.06 -10.27
CA SER A 187 -15.92 -9.29 -9.57
C SER A 187 -16.18 -10.77 -9.32
N GLU A 188 -15.39 -11.66 -9.88
CA GLU A 188 -15.46 -13.09 -9.65
C GLU A 188 -14.56 -13.48 -8.49
N THR A 189 -15.07 -14.33 -7.60
CA THR A 189 -14.34 -14.90 -6.47
C THR A 189 -14.34 -16.41 -6.64
N ASN A 190 -13.16 -17.00 -6.65
CA ASN A 190 -12.98 -18.46 -6.77
C ASN A 190 -12.10 -19.01 -5.65
N TRP A 191 -12.31 -20.25 -5.31
CA TRP A 191 -11.48 -21.04 -4.42
C TRP A 191 -11.51 -22.50 -4.87
N SER A 192 -10.46 -23.23 -4.56
CA SER A 192 -10.36 -24.66 -4.85
C SER A 192 -10.34 -25.48 -3.56
N ILE A 193 -10.90 -26.68 -3.60
CA ILE A 193 -10.83 -27.65 -2.52
C ILE A 193 -10.21 -28.93 -3.12
N ASN A 194 -9.12 -29.43 -2.53
CA ASN A 194 -8.45 -30.62 -2.99
C ASN A 194 -9.03 -31.88 -2.34
N GLU A 195 -8.53 -33.05 -2.75
CA GLU A 195 -8.99 -34.37 -2.25
C GLU A 195 -8.81 -34.57 -0.73
N VAL A 196 -7.85 -33.86 -0.12
CA VAL A 196 -7.61 -33.89 1.33
C VAL A 196 -8.29 -32.71 2.06
N THR A 197 -9.32 -32.11 1.43
CA THR A 197 -10.14 -31.02 1.99
C THR A 197 -9.38 -29.74 2.36
N HIS A 198 -8.25 -29.47 1.71
CA HIS A 198 -7.53 -28.21 1.86
C HIS A 198 -8.02 -27.18 0.85
N PHE A 199 -8.21 -25.96 1.35
CA PHE A 199 -8.60 -24.81 0.55
C PHE A 199 -7.37 -24.13 -0.07
N GLY A 200 -7.43 -23.88 -1.38
CA GLY A 200 -6.48 -23.06 -2.11
C GLY A 200 -7.16 -21.77 -2.56
N ILE A 201 -6.62 -20.62 -2.17
CA ILE A 201 -7.17 -19.32 -2.49
C ILE A 201 -6.07 -18.42 -3.04
N THR A 202 -6.33 -17.86 -4.22
CA THR A 202 -5.50 -16.81 -4.84
C THR A 202 -6.44 -15.73 -5.37
N PHE A 203 -6.11 -14.48 -5.10
CA PHE A 203 -6.89 -13.34 -5.59
C PHE A 203 -5.98 -12.17 -5.93
N ALA A 204 -6.43 -11.37 -6.90
CA ALA A 204 -5.77 -10.13 -7.28
C ALA A 204 -6.53 -8.93 -6.73
N ALA A 205 -5.79 -7.90 -6.39
CA ALA A 205 -6.31 -6.66 -5.86
C ALA A 205 -5.66 -5.45 -6.55
N VAL A 206 -6.38 -4.37 -6.59
CA VAL A 206 -5.91 -3.07 -7.08
C VAL A 206 -6.18 -2.00 -6.04
N GLU A 207 -5.31 -1.01 -5.97
CA GLU A 207 -5.52 0.14 -5.09
C GLU A 207 -6.85 0.83 -5.43
N ALA A 208 -7.66 1.10 -4.41
CA ALA A 208 -8.92 1.81 -4.57
C ALA A 208 -8.67 3.32 -4.61
N ILE A 209 -8.57 3.87 -5.82
CA ILE A 209 -8.44 5.30 -6.04
C ILE A 209 -9.85 5.90 -6.05
N THR A 210 -10.14 6.82 -5.12
CA THR A 210 -11.42 7.55 -4.99
C THR A 210 -11.21 9.04 -5.10
#